data_020924129b7087c27ec032a4270b85c0
#
_entry.id   020924129b7087c27ec032a4270b85c0
#
_cell.length_a   1.000
_cell.length_b   1.000
_cell.length_c   1.000
_cell.angle_alpha   90.00
_cell.angle_beta   90.00
_cell.angle_gamma   90.00
#
_symmetry.space_group_name_H-M   'P 1'
#
loop_
_entity.id
_entity.type
_entity.pdbx_description
1 polymer ?
#
loop_
_entity_poly.entity_id
_entity_poly.type
_entity_poly.pdbx_seq_one_letter_code
_entity_poly.pdbx_strand_id
1 'polypeptide(L)'
;MAKRAPGLTLLQKGNPSSLYSLFGLVFFRSQFCSFAANRCHTVTVKETIDLEDLVKTRCKSGNLGLDEALGHFDSVIQMKPIPSIWAINHLFGALSKMNQCSTVVSMYKQMLACVGLHPEVDTLNVVINCLCRMNRVDLGFSVLATILKHGLQPDAYTLNALLHGVCKYRSLSEAMELLRKIEEKGLACDEITYATIINGLCRAGKTCMALDILEQMYEDGRFKPDPECYNPIIDRLCKERRIDEALTLFRDMINKSIAPNIISYTSLIYGLCNMGLWTRALALFEKMKNTGIKPNVFTFNSLICAACKSGKWEEAVLLFRNMIDCGAFPDIVTFTSVLDALCKEGKTAEALNLVEEMFLRGVKPNVVTYSSLINSLCHSAQWKEATRLFNRMLDEGIAPNVVTFNTVIHALCKERRTEEALSVLELMSQRGMRLDIFTYNSLIYGMCRTDQWAEATRLFDEMVVQGVLPGIITLLTLLDALFQGGMPEEAHKVVEAKVKYGMELSKITCSMLIDDYCFRGKMDKAKKVIDLMVIKDNAPDIASCYKALVNSYMQAKRIGEALRLVEEMIEQGVMSDMETLKALRGLRPKRHVVSGK
;
A
#
# COMPACT_ATOMS: atom_id res chain seq x y z
N MET A 1 26.39 33.90 35.12
CA MET A 1 25.75 33.48 36.40
C MET A 1 24.28 33.39 36.16
N ALA A 2 23.73 32.20 35.94
CA ALA A 2 22.31 31.90 36.05
C ALA A 2 22.21 30.39 36.26
N LYS A 3 21.65 30.00 37.38
CA LYS A 3 21.56 28.63 37.90
C LYS A 3 20.62 27.78 37.06
N ARG A 4 21.09 26.63 36.63
CA ARG A 4 20.29 25.50 36.13
C ARG A 4 19.53 24.85 37.32
N ALA A 5 18.25 24.62 37.16
CA ALA A 5 17.49 23.67 37.96
C ALA A 5 17.58 22.26 37.36
N PRO A 6 17.71 21.22 38.19
CA PRO A 6 17.84 19.85 37.69
C PRO A 6 16.50 19.09 37.79
N GLY A 7 16.32 18.14 36.84
CA GLY A 7 15.58 16.92 37.18
C GLY A 7 14.21 16.75 36.59
N LEU A 8 14.17 16.16 35.36
CA LEU A 8 13.05 15.35 34.89
C LEU A 8 13.57 14.26 33.95
N THR A 9 14.36 13.36 34.55
CA THR A 9 14.67 12.04 33.98
C THR A 9 14.31 11.04 35.05
N LEU A 10 13.16 10.38 34.89
CA LEU A 10 12.82 9.11 35.51
C LEU A 10 11.32 8.82 35.27
N LEU A 11 11.01 8.17 34.16
CA LEU A 11 9.81 7.32 33.99
C LEU A 11 9.92 6.56 32.64
N GLN A 12 10.99 5.77 32.54
CA GLN A 12 11.02 4.63 31.62
C GLN A 12 11.50 3.43 32.45
N LYS A 13 10.55 2.70 32.99
CA LYS A 13 10.56 1.27 33.38
C LYS A 13 9.33 1.05 34.28
N GLY A 14 8.18 0.85 33.72
CA GLY A 14 6.96 0.44 34.43
C GLY A 14 6.78 -1.07 34.29
N ASN A 15 6.91 -1.76 35.39
CA ASN A 15 6.61 -3.17 35.61
C ASN A 15 5.13 -3.51 35.30
N PRO A 16 4.81 -4.74 34.84
CA PRO A 16 3.45 -5.16 34.48
C PRO A 16 2.48 -5.38 35.65
N SER A 17 2.79 -4.94 36.85
CA SER A 17 1.95 -5.13 38.04
C SER A 17 1.07 -3.94 38.43
N SER A 18 0.87 -2.93 37.55
CA SER A 18 0.15 -1.71 37.88
C SER A 18 -1.36 -1.68 37.62
N LEU A 19 -1.96 -2.79 37.16
CA LEU A 19 -3.44 -2.89 37.08
C LEU A 19 -4.12 -2.86 38.46
N TYR A 20 -3.39 -3.10 39.53
CA TYR A 20 -3.90 -3.03 40.90
C TYR A 20 -3.98 -1.61 41.45
N SER A 21 -3.28 -0.63 40.90
CA SER A 21 -3.26 0.75 41.41
C SER A 21 -4.27 1.67 40.73
N LEU A 22 -4.92 1.25 39.64
CA LEU A 22 -5.91 2.05 38.94
C LEU A 22 -7.31 1.99 39.55
N PHE A 23 -7.53 1.11 40.52
CA PHE A 23 -8.77 1.09 41.32
C PHE A 23 -8.73 1.98 42.56
N GLY A 24 -7.64 2.66 42.82
CA GLY A 24 -7.45 3.55 43.94
C GLY A 24 -6.93 4.91 43.49
N LEU A 25 -7.71 5.92 43.72
CA LEU A 25 -7.34 7.34 43.80
C LEU A 25 -6.99 8.06 42.48
N VAL A 26 -7.93 8.78 41.90
CA VAL A 26 -7.67 10.13 41.41
C VAL A 26 -8.82 11.05 41.78
N PHE A 27 -8.63 11.75 42.89
CA PHE A 27 -9.31 13.02 43.16
C PHE A 27 -8.75 14.06 42.20
N PHE A 28 -9.47 14.42 41.16
CA PHE A 28 -9.27 15.71 40.53
C PHE A 28 -10.25 16.71 41.12
N ARG A 29 -9.74 17.49 42.05
CA ARG A 29 -10.38 18.71 42.52
C ARG A 29 -10.41 19.70 41.36
N SER A 30 -11.59 20.05 40.93
CA SER A 30 -11.88 21.02 39.88
C SER A 30 -11.41 22.41 40.30
N GLN A 31 -10.46 22.97 39.57
CA GLN A 31 -10.34 24.41 39.39
C GLN A 31 -10.91 24.77 38.02
N PHE A 32 -12.19 25.02 37.97
CA PHE A 32 -12.86 25.84 36.96
C PHE A 32 -14.22 26.24 37.50
N CYS A 33 -14.22 27.20 38.40
CA CYS A 33 -15.38 28.01 38.69
C CYS A 33 -15.08 29.42 38.23
N SER A 34 -15.65 29.81 37.11
CA SER A 34 -16.26 31.13 36.89
C SER A 34 -16.47 31.33 35.40
N PHE A 35 -17.65 31.07 34.96
CA PHE A 35 -18.33 31.78 33.85
C PHE A 35 -19.69 31.09 33.66
N ALA A 36 -20.68 31.55 34.33
CA ALA A 36 -22.09 31.53 33.92
C ALA A 36 -23.01 31.87 35.09
N ALA A 37 -23.02 33.12 35.46
CA ALA A 37 -24.17 33.68 36.17
C ALA A 37 -24.76 34.71 35.20
N ASN A 38 -25.79 34.30 34.44
CA ASN A 38 -26.91 35.19 34.12
C ASN A 38 -27.85 34.57 33.09
N ARG A 39 -29.11 34.57 33.48
CA ARG A 39 -30.38 34.32 32.79
C ARG A 39 -30.94 32.91 32.92
N CYS A 40 -31.53 32.68 34.10
CA CYS A 40 -32.54 31.64 34.23
C CYS A 40 -33.87 32.15 33.67
N HIS A 41 -34.29 31.64 32.53
CA HIS A 41 -35.68 31.69 32.10
C HIS A 41 -36.42 30.53 32.74
N THR A 42 -37.50 30.81 33.51
CA THR A 42 -38.47 29.80 33.95
C THR A 42 -39.26 29.32 32.73
N VAL A 43 -38.91 28.14 32.26
CA VAL A 43 -39.54 27.48 31.09
C VAL A 43 -40.73 26.66 31.60
N THR A 44 -41.83 26.62 30.86
CA THR A 44 -43.01 25.81 31.22
C THR A 44 -42.75 24.33 30.93
N VAL A 45 -43.39 23.41 31.67
CA VAL A 45 -43.28 21.96 31.48
C VAL A 45 -43.61 21.55 30.03
N LYS A 46 -44.46 22.32 29.36
CA LYS A 46 -44.84 22.09 27.96
C LYS A 46 -43.66 22.33 26.98
N GLU A 47 -42.88 23.39 27.21
CA GLU A 47 -41.70 23.73 26.38
C GLU A 47 -40.56 22.69 26.55
N THR A 48 -40.44 22.03 27.70
CA THR A 48 -39.46 20.95 27.89
C THR A 48 -39.84 19.69 27.11
N ILE A 49 -41.13 19.33 27.08
CA ILE A 49 -41.64 18.19 26.28
C ILE A 49 -41.48 18.45 24.79
N ASP A 50 -41.81 19.67 24.35
CA ASP A 50 -41.66 20.07 22.92
C ASP A 50 -40.20 20.00 22.45
N LEU A 51 -39.22 20.37 23.30
CA LEU A 51 -37.81 20.27 23.01
C LEU A 51 -37.31 18.81 22.95
N GLU A 52 -37.74 17.96 23.89
CA GLU A 52 -37.39 16.54 23.91
C GLU A 52 -37.90 15.83 22.67
N ASP A 53 -39.14 16.09 22.22
CA ASP A 53 -39.69 15.51 20.99
C ASP A 53 -39.01 16.05 19.72
N LEU A 54 -38.60 17.33 19.72
CA LEU A 54 -37.82 17.91 18.63
C LEU A 54 -36.47 17.23 18.49
N VAL A 55 -35.72 17.10 19.59
CA VAL A 55 -34.42 16.41 19.64
C VAL A 55 -34.55 14.97 19.13
N LYS A 56 -35.58 14.25 19.64
CA LYS A 56 -35.87 12.87 19.19
C LYS A 56 -36.10 12.77 17.70
N THR A 57 -36.92 13.64 17.15
CA THR A 57 -37.26 13.63 15.73
C THR A 57 -36.06 13.96 14.86
N ARG A 58 -35.25 14.95 15.24
CA ARG A 58 -34.02 15.33 14.53
C ARG A 58 -32.94 14.26 14.60
N CYS A 59 -32.72 13.67 15.77
CA CYS A 59 -31.77 12.55 15.92
C CYS A 59 -32.16 11.32 15.10
N LYS A 60 -33.47 11.02 14.97
CA LYS A 60 -33.96 9.90 14.17
C LYS A 60 -33.91 10.14 12.68
N SER A 61 -34.10 11.39 12.22
CA SER A 61 -34.04 11.73 10.78
C SER A 61 -32.62 11.63 10.18
N GLY A 62 -31.59 11.57 11.02
CA GLY A 62 -30.19 11.53 10.57
C GLY A 62 -29.64 12.85 9.99
N ASN A 63 -30.44 13.92 10.00
CA ASN A 63 -30.10 15.25 9.44
C ASN A 63 -29.68 16.27 10.49
N LEU A 64 -29.22 15.83 11.67
CA LEU A 64 -28.77 16.71 12.74
C LEU A 64 -27.38 17.27 12.43
N GLY A 65 -27.25 18.60 12.31
CA GLY A 65 -25.94 19.27 12.17
C GLY A 65 -25.19 19.35 13.51
N LEU A 66 -23.86 19.54 13.46
CA LEU A 66 -23.04 19.67 14.67
C LEU A 66 -23.43 20.91 15.48
N ASP A 67 -23.58 22.05 14.83
CA ASP A 67 -23.94 23.33 15.47
C ASP A 67 -25.36 23.28 16.07
N GLU A 68 -26.28 22.60 15.37
CA GLU A 68 -27.66 22.38 15.85
C GLU A 68 -27.66 21.48 17.10
N ALA A 69 -26.85 20.41 17.12
CA ALA A 69 -26.71 19.53 18.27
C ALA A 69 -26.15 20.25 19.50
N LEU A 70 -25.16 21.12 19.32
CA LEU A 70 -24.59 21.95 20.37
C LEU A 70 -25.63 22.95 20.89
N GLY A 71 -26.38 23.62 20.02
CA GLY A 71 -27.44 24.55 20.41
C GLY A 71 -28.57 23.88 21.22
N HIS A 72 -28.98 22.67 20.84
CA HIS A 72 -29.95 21.89 21.60
C HIS A 72 -29.39 21.47 22.95
N PHE A 73 -28.14 21.07 23.05
CA PHE A 73 -27.50 20.71 24.30
C PHE A 73 -27.41 21.90 25.27
N ASP A 74 -26.98 23.07 24.79
CA ASP A 74 -26.92 24.29 25.58
C ASP A 74 -28.33 24.69 26.11
N SER A 75 -29.35 24.54 25.26
CA SER A 75 -30.74 24.78 25.66
C SER A 75 -31.18 23.82 26.74
N VAL A 76 -30.88 22.51 26.62
CA VAL A 76 -31.23 21.48 27.63
C VAL A 76 -30.58 21.76 28.98
N ILE A 77 -29.29 22.16 28.99
CA ILE A 77 -28.57 22.43 30.27
C ILE A 77 -29.08 23.68 30.96
N GLN A 78 -29.55 24.70 30.23
CA GLN A 78 -29.98 25.98 30.76
C GLN A 78 -31.44 25.99 31.25
N MET A 79 -32.24 24.98 30.88
CA MET A 79 -33.65 24.89 31.25
C MET A 79 -33.87 24.59 32.76
N LYS A 80 -34.94 25.17 33.31
CA LYS A 80 -35.45 24.83 34.65
C LYS A 80 -36.99 24.69 34.59
N PRO A 81 -37.56 23.52 34.95
CA PRO A 81 -36.86 22.32 35.46
C PRO A 81 -35.96 21.67 34.39
N ILE A 82 -34.94 20.96 34.86
CA ILE A 82 -33.97 20.26 33.98
C ILE A 82 -34.74 19.16 33.23
N PRO A 83 -34.62 19.09 31.88
CA PRO A 83 -35.22 18.03 31.08
C PRO A 83 -34.69 16.66 31.47
N SER A 84 -35.35 15.60 31.00
CA SER A 84 -34.91 14.24 31.28
C SER A 84 -33.53 13.98 30.60
N ILE A 85 -32.71 13.16 31.24
CA ILE A 85 -31.39 12.76 30.72
C ILE A 85 -31.50 12.06 29.36
N TRP A 86 -32.70 11.60 29.05
CA TRP A 86 -33.03 10.92 27.79
C TRP A 86 -32.71 11.76 26.52
N ALA A 87 -33.00 13.09 26.54
CA ALA A 87 -32.66 13.99 25.42
C ALA A 87 -31.15 14.06 25.21
N ILE A 88 -30.37 14.13 26.30
CA ILE A 88 -28.90 14.14 26.28
C ILE A 88 -28.38 12.83 25.72
N ASN A 89 -28.92 11.67 26.11
CA ASN A 89 -28.52 10.37 25.61
C ASN A 89 -28.73 10.25 24.10
N HIS A 90 -29.83 10.79 23.55
CA HIS A 90 -30.08 10.82 22.11
C HIS A 90 -29.10 11.71 21.35
N LEU A 91 -28.78 12.90 21.88
CA LEU A 91 -27.77 13.79 21.30
C LEU A 91 -26.39 13.14 21.31
N PHE A 92 -25.96 12.55 22.41
CA PHE A 92 -24.70 11.85 22.52
C PHE A 92 -24.63 10.68 21.54
N GLY A 93 -25.71 9.89 21.43
CA GLY A 93 -25.80 8.79 20.49
C GLY A 93 -25.70 9.24 19.03
N ALA A 94 -26.39 10.34 18.64
CA ALA A 94 -26.32 10.91 17.31
C ALA A 94 -24.91 11.43 16.99
N LEU A 95 -24.31 12.21 17.87
CA LEU A 95 -22.94 12.74 17.70
C LEU A 95 -21.89 11.63 17.66
N SER A 96 -22.05 10.56 18.45
CA SER A 96 -21.17 9.38 18.40
C SER A 96 -21.24 8.68 17.03
N LYS A 97 -22.44 8.55 16.43
CA LYS A 97 -22.62 8.02 15.06
C LYS A 97 -21.97 8.91 14.00
N MET A 98 -22.00 10.22 14.18
CA MET A 98 -21.32 11.21 13.32
C MET A 98 -19.80 11.26 13.52
N ASN A 99 -19.24 10.40 14.36
CA ASN A 99 -17.82 10.36 14.72
C ASN A 99 -17.30 11.61 15.47
N GLN A 100 -18.19 12.40 16.08
CA GLN A 100 -17.86 13.59 16.86
C GLN A 100 -17.56 13.25 18.33
N CYS A 101 -16.65 12.29 18.53
CA CYS A 101 -16.34 11.74 19.87
C CYS A 101 -15.78 12.79 20.85
N SER A 102 -14.95 13.73 20.37
CA SER A 102 -14.38 14.81 21.18
C SER A 102 -15.45 15.74 21.73
N THR A 103 -16.44 16.05 20.91
CA THR A 103 -17.58 16.89 21.28
C THR A 103 -18.43 16.23 22.37
N VAL A 104 -18.74 14.93 22.21
CA VAL A 104 -19.49 14.16 23.23
C VAL A 104 -18.76 14.19 24.57
N VAL A 105 -17.44 13.99 24.59
CA VAL A 105 -16.64 14.04 25.84
C VAL A 105 -16.65 15.45 26.47
N SER A 106 -16.62 16.50 25.64
CA SER A 106 -16.71 17.89 26.11
C SER A 106 -18.09 18.19 26.75
N MET A 107 -19.16 17.80 26.04
CA MET A 107 -20.53 17.95 26.54
C MET A 107 -20.77 17.16 27.84
N TYR A 108 -20.21 15.94 27.94
CA TYR A 108 -20.27 15.14 29.16
C TYR A 108 -19.60 15.85 30.33
N LYS A 109 -18.44 16.50 30.13
CA LYS A 109 -17.79 17.30 31.19
C LYS A 109 -18.64 18.49 31.62
N GLN A 110 -19.31 19.17 30.71
CA GLN A 110 -20.22 20.26 30.99
C GLN A 110 -21.45 19.76 31.76
N MET A 111 -22.02 18.62 31.36
CA MET A 111 -23.14 17.99 32.08
C MET A 111 -22.81 17.68 33.55
N LEU A 112 -21.60 17.14 33.81
CA LEU A 112 -21.14 16.86 35.18
C LEU A 112 -20.98 18.11 36.05
N ALA A 113 -20.78 19.27 35.43
CA ALA A 113 -20.71 20.55 36.14
C ALA A 113 -22.12 21.10 36.53
N CYS A 114 -23.19 20.57 35.95
CA CYS A 114 -24.56 21.01 36.22
C CYS A 114 -25.12 20.28 37.45
N VAL A 115 -25.64 21.05 38.39
CA VAL A 115 -26.25 20.50 39.62
C VAL A 115 -27.62 19.89 39.26
N GLY A 116 -27.80 18.59 39.54
CA GLY A 116 -29.08 17.90 39.36
C GLY A 116 -29.17 16.99 38.14
N LEU A 117 -28.15 16.94 37.28
CA LEU A 117 -28.04 15.96 36.21
C LEU A 117 -27.12 14.81 36.64
N HIS A 118 -27.69 13.62 36.79
CA HIS A 118 -26.94 12.41 37.12
C HIS A 118 -26.85 11.52 35.87
N PRO A 119 -25.63 11.14 35.40
CA PRO A 119 -25.48 10.26 34.28
C PRO A 119 -26.02 8.86 34.59
N GLU A 120 -26.78 8.30 33.69
CA GLU A 120 -27.21 6.91 33.68
C GLU A 120 -26.19 6.01 32.97
N VAL A 121 -26.38 4.69 33.08
CA VAL A 121 -25.49 3.72 32.41
C VAL A 121 -25.40 3.97 30.89
N ASP A 122 -26.52 4.28 30.24
CA ASP A 122 -26.55 4.57 28.80
C ASP A 122 -25.71 5.79 28.43
N THR A 123 -25.77 6.87 29.23
CA THR A 123 -24.94 8.06 29.05
C THR A 123 -23.45 7.70 29.13
N LEU A 124 -23.07 6.94 30.17
CA LEU A 124 -21.71 6.55 30.45
C LEU A 124 -21.17 5.56 29.40
N ASN A 125 -22.02 4.70 28.88
CA ASN A 125 -21.70 3.77 27.78
C ASN A 125 -21.31 4.50 26.49
N VAL A 126 -22.07 5.53 26.09
CA VAL A 126 -21.72 6.34 24.92
C VAL A 126 -20.38 7.05 25.12
N VAL A 127 -20.14 7.58 26.32
CA VAL A 127 -18.88 8.25 26.68
C VAL A 127 -17.70 7.27 26.64
N ILE A 128 -17.84 6.07 27.22
CA ILE A 128 -16.82 5.01 27.18
C ILE A 128 -16.49 4.65 25.73
N ASN A 129 -17.51 4.43 24.90
CA ASN A 129 -17.31 4.13 23.48
C ASN A 129 -16.56 5.26 22.75
N CYS A 130 -16.93 6.52 22.97
CA CYS A 130 -16.24 7.67 22.40
C CYS A 130 -14.78 7.75 22.88
N LEU A 131 -14.50 7.55 24.15
CA LEU A 131 -13.15 7.55 24.72
C LEU A 131 -12.29 6.43 24.13
N CYS A 132 -12.84 5.23 24.01
CA CYS A 132 -12.16 4.09 23.38
C CYS A 132 -11.85 4.38 21.91
N ARG A 133 -12.79 4.97 21.14
CA ARG A 133 -12.56 5.37 19.74
C ARG A 133 -11.48 6.44 19.59
N MET A 134 -11.31 7.30 20.59
CA MET A 134 -10.25 8.33 20.65
C MET A 134 -8.90 7.79 21.15
N ASN A 135 -8.73 6.49 21.30
CA ASN A 135 -7.54 5.87 21.92
C ASN A 135 -7.28 6.32 23.37
N ARG A 136 -8.32 6.63 24.12
CA ARG A 136 -8.24 7.05 25.53
C ARG A 136 -8.87 6.00 26.44
N VAL A 137 -8.42 4.75 26.27
CA VAL A 137 -8.96 3.59 26.98
C VAL A 137 -8.84 3.76 28.51
N ASP A 138 -7.76 4.40 29.00
CA ASP A 138 -7.58 4.69 30.43
C ASP A 138 -8.72 5.51 31.02
N LEU A 139 -9.18 6.53 30.28
CA LEU A 139 -10.31 7.34 30.69
C LEU A 139 -11.61 6.53 30.61
N GLY A 140 -11.71 5.59 29.66
CA GLY A 140 -12.82 4.63 29.61
C GLY A 140 -12.92 3.80 30.90
N PHE A 141 -11.81 3.28 31.41
CA PHE A 141 -11.75 2.59 32.67
C PHE A 141 -12.10 3.52 33.87
N SER A 142 -11.70 4.78 33.81
CA SER A 142 -12.07 5.76 34.83
C SER A 142 -13.59 6.01 34.89
N VAL A 143 -14.25 6.00 33.72
CA VAL A 143 -15.72 6.10 33.64
C VAL A 143 -16.37 4.82 34.14
N LEU A 144 -15.83 3.62 33.84
CA LEU A 144 -16.30 2.37 34.45
C LEU A 144 -16.20 2.39 35.98
N ALA A 145 -15.09 2.90 36.51
CA ALA A 145 -14.94 3.08 37.97
C ALA A 145 -16.00 4.04 38.54
N THR A 146 -16.41 5.03 37.76
CA THR A 146 -17.51 5.95 38.15
C THR A 146 -18.86 5.21 38.18
N ILE A 147 -19.17 4.35 37.21
CA ILE A 147 -20.36 3.48 37.19
C ILE A 147 -20.44 2.68 38.49
N LEU A 148 -19.35 1.97 38.83
CA LEU A 148 -19.29 1.13 40.03
C LEU A 148 -19.39 1.93 41.33
N LYS A 149 -18.77 3.13 41.38
CA LYS A 149 -18.80 4.00 42.55
C LYS A 149 -20.20 4.57 42.83
N HIS A 150 -20.99 4.82 41.81
CA HIS A 150 -22.38 5.25 41.92
C HIS A 150 -23.36 4.10 42.21
N GLY A 151 -22.86 2.86 42.40
CA GLY A 151 -23.69 1.69 42.64
C GLY A 151 -24.47 1.22 41.41
N LEU A 152 -24.12 1.76 40.22
CA LEU A 152 -24.69 1.32 38.96
C LEU A 152 -24.03 0.03 38.53
N GLN A 153 -24.76 -0.84 37.85
CA GLN A 153 -24.20 -2.09 37.28
C GLN A 153 -23.80 -1.86 35.83
N PRO A 154 -22.51 -2.14 35.44
CA PRO A 154 -22.14 -2.12 34.06
C PRO A 154 -22.86 -3.25 33.30
N ASP A 155 -23.38 -2.94 32.15
CA ASP A 155 -24.03 -3.89 31.26
C ASP A 155 -23.04 -4.51 30.25
N ALA A 156 -23.48 -5.47 29.43
CA ALA A 156 -22.66 -6.09 28.40
C ALA A 156 -22.13 -5.06 27.40
N TYR A 157 -22.90 -4.01 27.09
CA TYR A 157 -22.44 -2.95 26.17
C TYR A 157 -21.25 -2.16 26.73
N THR A 158 -21.27 -1.83 28.04
CA THR A 158 -20.14 -1.19 28.74
C THR A 158 -18.86 -2.01 28.58
N LEU A 159 -18.98 -3.32 28.85
CA LEU A 159 -17.83 -4.23 28.82
C LEU A 159 -17.31 -4.45 27.39
N ASN A 160 -18.21 -4.63 26.43
CA ASN A 160 -17.87 -4.80 25.01
C ASN A 160 -17.18 -3.55 24.44
N ALA A 161 -17.62 -2.35 24.79
CA ALA A 161 -16.99 -1.10 24.38
C ALA A 161 -15.53 -0.99 24.90
N LEU A 162 -15.31 -1.36 26.16
CA LEU A 162 -13.97 -1.38 26.76
C LEU A 162 -13.09 -2.46 26.13
N LEU A 163 -13.59 -3.69 26.01
CA LEU A 163 -12.88 -4.80 25.37
C LEU A 163 -12.47 -4.46 23.93
N HIS A 164 -13.39 -3.87 23.16
CA HIS A 164 -13.08 -3.40 21.81
C HIS A 164 -11.96 -2.36 21.81
N GLY A 165 -11.99 -1.40 22.75
CA GLY A 165 -10.94 -0.41 22.91
C GLY A 165 -9.59 -1.01 23.27
N VAL A 166 -9.57 -1.96 24.23
CA VAL A 166 -8.36 -2.68 24.64
C VAL A 166 -7.78 -3.50 23.48
N CYS A 167 -8.62 -4.29 22.80
CA CYS A 167 -8.19 -5.09 21.64
C CYS A 167 -7.61 -4.25 20.50
N LYS A 168 -8.11 -3.02 20.33
CA LYS A 168 -7.69 -2.15 19.24
C LYS A 168 -6.41 -1.35 19.53
N TYR A 169 -6.24 -0.88 20.78
CA TYR A 169 -5.24 0.13 21.12
C TYR A 169 -4.27 -0.29 22.24
N ARG A 170 -4.51 -1.43 22.90
CA ARG A 170 -3.69 -1.96 23.99
C ARG A 170 -3.12 -3.33 23.63
N SER A 171 -2.58 -4.00 24.61
CA SER A 171 -2.08 -5.35 24.44
C SER A 171 -3.22 -6.39 24.52
N LEU A 172 -3.09 -7.42 23.71
CA LEU A 172 -4.02 -8.54 23.72
C LEU A 172 -4.05 -9.28 25.07
N SER A 173 -2.91 -9.33 25.78
CA SER A 173 -2.84 -9.89 27.11
C SER A 173 -3.72 -9.14 28.12
N GLU A 174 -3.81 -7.81 27.99
CA GLU A 174 -4.73 -7.01 28.81
C GLU A 174 -6.20 -7.29 28.48
N ALA A 175 -6.52 -7.52 27.19
CA ALA A 175 -7.88 -7.88 26.77
C ALA A 175 -8.30 -9.25 27.35
N MET A 176 -7.42 -10.24 27.31
CA MET A 176 -7.66 -11.57 27.88
C MET A 176 -7.80 -11.53 29.40
N GLU A 177 -6.95 -10.76 30.06
CA GLU A 177 -7.01 -10.58 31.51
C GLU A 177 -8.32 -9.85 31.92
N LEU A 178 -8.78 -8.90 31.10
CA LEU A 178 -10.04 -8.22 31.32
C LEU A 178 -11.22 -9.20 31.18
N LEU A 179 -11.22 -10.05 30.14
CA LEU A 179 -12.25 -11.08 29.95
C LEU A 179 -12.32 -12.01 31.15
N ARG A 180 -11.17 -12.55 31.59
CA ARG A 180 -11.09 -13.43 32.77
C ARG A 180 -11.67 -12.76 34.03
N LYS A 181 -11.37 -11.48 34.27
CA LYS A 181 -11.92 -10.73 35.41
C LYS A 181 -13.42 -10.51 35.31
N ILE A 182 -13.94 -10.30 34.08
CA ILE A 182 -15.39 -10.16 33.85
C ILE A 182 -16.08 -11.48 34.21
N GLU A 183 -15.54 -12.63 33.78
CA GLU A 183 -16.07 -13.95 34.06
C GLU A 183 -16.00 -14.28 35.57
N GLU A 184 -14.86 -14.05 36.22
CA GLU A 184 -14.67 -14.29 37.67
C GLU A 184 -15.64 -13.49 38.55
N LYS A 185 -15.99 -12.29 38.10
CA LYS A 185 -16.95 -11.45 38.86
C LYS A 185 -18.40 -11.73 38.50
N GLY A 186 -18.67 -12.67 37.62
CA GLY A 186 -20.03 -12.99 37.16
C GLY A 186 -20.73 -11.83 36.48
N LEU A 187 -19.98 -10.90 35.86
CA LEU A 187 -20.54 -9.80 35.08
C LEU A 187 -21.12 -10.33 33.78
N ALA A 188 -22.15 -9.67 33.25
CA ALA A 188 -22.86 -10.09 32.07
C ALA A 188 -21.96 -10.09 30.84
N CYS A 189 -21.43 -11.28 30.46
CA CYS A 189 -20.91 -11.53 29.12
C CYS A 189 -22.06 -11.89 28.19
N ASP A 190 -21.92 -11.57 26.93
CA ASP A 190 -22.84 -11.99 25.87
C ASP A 190 -22.05 -12.55 24.67
N GLU A 191 -22.75 -12.98 23.65
CA GLU A 191 -22.16 -13.49 22.40
C GLU A 191 -21.26 -12.43 21.74
N ILE A 192 -21.60 -11.15 21.87
CA ILE A 192 -20.83 -10.01 21.32
C ILE A 192 -19.50 -9.85 22.06
N THR A 193 -19.44 -10.17 23.36
CA THR A 193 -18.20 -10.15 24.16
C THR A 193 -17.17 -11.11 23.56
N TYR A 194 -17.57 -12.35 23.31
CA TYR A 194 -16.70 -13.36 22.71
C TYR A 194 -16.35 -13.04 21.27
N ALA A 195 -17.31 -12.59 20.45
CA ALA A 195 -17.05 -12.14 19.08
C ALA A 195 -16.03 -10.99 19.02
N THR A 196 -16.11 -10.06 19.98
CA THR A 196 -15.17 -8.92 20.09
C THR A 196 -13.75 -9.40 20.37
N ILE A 197 -13.58 -10.35 21.31
CA ILE A 197 -12.26 -10.94 21.63
C ILE A 197 -11.72 -11.75 20.45
N ILE A 198 -12.52 -12.61 19.85
CA ILE A 198 -12.14 -13.42 18.68
C ILE A 198 -11.66 -12.50 17.54
N ASN A 199 -12.40 -11.43 17.26
CA ASN A 199 -12.00 -10.45 16.24
C ASN A 199 -10.68 -9.73 16.61
N GLY A 200 -10.50 -9.37 17.88
CA GLY A 200 -9.25 -8.81 18.40
C GLY A 200 -8.06 -9.74 18.22
N LEU A 201 -8.22 -11.01 18.58
CA LEU A 201 -7.21 -12.07 18.40
C LEU A 201 -6.86 -12.27 16.93
N CYS A 202 -7.84 -12.35 16.05
CA CYS A 202 -7.66 -12.49 14.61
C CYS A 202 -6.90 -11.30 14.02
N ARG A 203 -7.21 -10.07 14.42
CA ARG A 203 -6.48 -8.87 13.98
C ARG A 203 -5.02 -8.88 14.43
N ALA A 204 -4.74 -9.39 15.62
CA ALA A 204 -3.38 -9.52 16.15
C ALA A 204 -2.62 -10.74 15.59
N GLY A 205 -3.22 -11.56 14.74
CA GLY A 205 -2.59 -12.76 14.17
C GLY A 205 -2.48 -13.94 15.14
N LYS A 206 -3.29 -13.95 16.20
CA LYS A 206 -3.33 -15.04 17.19
C LYS A 206 -4.47 -16.01 16.90
N THR A 207 -4.45 -16.59 15.69
CA THR A 207 -5.55 -17.41 15.15
C THR A 207 -5.80 -18.67 15.98
N CYS A 208 -4.76 -19.31 16.53
CA CYS A 208 -4.92 -20.49 17.38
C CYS A 208 -5.72 -20.15 18.65
N MET A 209 -5.37 -19.05 19.33
CA MET A 209 -6.12 -18.62 20.52
C MET A 209 -7.58 -18.24 20.22
N ALA A 210 -7.84 -17.71 19.02
CA ALA A 210 -9.20 -17.42 18.59
C ALA A 210 -10.02 -18.71 18.37
N LEU A 211 -9.39 -19.76 17.85
CA LEU A 211 -10.00 -21.09 17.73
C LEU A 211 -10.26 -21.70 19.11
N ASP A 212 -9.31 -21.64 20.03
CA ASP A 212 -9.47 -22.15 21.39
C ASP A 212 -10.66 -21.48 22.12
N ILE A 213 -10.82 -20.17 21.97
CA ILE A 213 -11.97 -19.44 22.56
C ILE A 213 -13.30 -19.85 21.88
N LEU A 214 -13.30 -20.02 20.57
CA LEU A 214 -14.50 -20.48 19.87
C LEU A 214 -14.92 -21.87 20.31
N GLU A 215 -13.98 -22.78 20.54
CA GLU A 215 -14.21 -24.14 21.04
C GLU A 215 -14.71 -24.11 22.50
N GLN A 216 -14.05 -23.34 23.36
CA GLN A 216 -14.48 -23.12 24.75
C GLN A 216 -15.90 -22.54 24.83
N MET A 217 -16.24 -21.57 24.00
CA MET A 217 -17.58 -20.99 23.92
C MET A 217 -18.64 -22.05 23.57
N TYR A 218 -18.26 -23.01 22.70
CA TYR A 218 -19.15 -24.10 22.31
C TYR A 218 -19.30 -25.16 23.41
N GLU A 219 -18.19 -25.53 24.08
CA GLU A 219 -18.17 -26.52 25.17
C GLU A 219 -18.94 -26.03 26.41
N ASP A 220 -18.78 -24.76 26.77
CA ASP A 220 -19.48 -24.13 27.91
C ASP A 220 -21.00 -24.12 27.73
N GLY A 221 -21.49 -24.15 26.50
CA GLY A 221 -22.91 -24.23 26.14
C GLY A 221 -23.79 -23.06 26.62
N ARG A 222 -23.20 -22.05 27.30
CA ARG A 222 -23.91 -20.87 27.81
C ARG A 222 -24.32 -19.94 26.67
N PHE A 223 -23.46 -19.82 25.66
CA PHE A 223 -23.66 -18.96 24.50
C PHE A 223 -23.48 -19.77 23.22
N LYS A 224 -24.37 -19.59 22.27
CA LYS A 224 -24.25 -20.27 20.98
C LYS A 224 -23.42 -19.42 20.03
N PRO A 225 -22.26 -19.93 19.54
CA PRO A 225 -21.50 -19.22 18.54
C PRO A 225 -22.35 -18.88 17.31
N ASP A 226 -22.20 -17.68 16.82
CA ASP A 226 -22.88 -17.15 15.64
C ASP A 226 -21.89 -16.93 14.46
N PRO A 227 -22.34 -16.54 13.26
CA PRO A 227 -21.45 -16.25 12.15
C PRO A 227 -20.42 -15.14 12.45
N GLU A 228 -20.71 -14.23 13.39
CA GLU A 228 -19.77 -13.14 13.75
C GLU A 228 -18.55 -13.66 14.50
N CYS A 229 -18.65 -14.80 15.18
CA CYS A 229 -17.53 -15.49 15.81
C CYS A 229 -16.67 -16.24 14.77
N TYR A 230 -17.29 -16.90 13.77
CA TYR A 230 -16.61 -17.71 12.76
C TYR A 230 -15.91 -16.86 11.69
N ASN A 231 -16.59 -15.82 11.18
CA ASN A 231 -16.13 -15.04 10.03
C ASN A 231 -14.75 -14.41 10.22
N PRO A 232 -14.38 -13.78 11.37
CA PRO A 232 -13.05 -13.24 11.59
C PRO A 232 -11.95 -14.30 11.53
N ILE A 233 -12.23 -15.52 12.02
CA ILE A 233 -11.27 -16.63 12.01
C ILE A 233 -11.09 -17.13 10.58
N ILE A 234 -12.18 -17.35 9.85
CA ILE A 234 -12.15 -17.77 8.43
C ILE A 234 -11.36 -16.75 7.60
N ASP A 235 -11.68 -15.46 7.74
CA ASP A 235 -10.98 -14.38 7.03
C ASP A 235 -9.48 -14.37 7.36
N ARG A 236 -9.15 -14.55 8.64
CA ARG A 236 -7.75 -14.58 9.08
C ARG A 236 -6.99 -15.78 8.54
N LEU A 237 -7.56 -16.98 8.61
CA LEU A 237 -6.98 -18.19 8.03
C LEU A 237 -6.76 -18.05 6.52
N CYS A 238 -7.69 -17.44 5.81
CA CYS A 238 -7.54 -17.12 4.39
C CYS A 238 -6.36 -16.16 4.13
N LYS A 239 -6.18 -15.13 4.95
CA LYS A 239 -5.04 -14.19 4.87
C LYS A 239 -3.71 -14.84 5.22
N GLU A 240 -3.70 -15.80 6.13
CA GLU A 240 -2.53 -16.62 6.49
C GLU A 240 -2.23 -17.74 5.48
N ARG A 241 -3.01 -17.84 4.39
CA ARG A 241 -2.93 -18.90 3.37
C ARG A 241 -3.22 -20.31 3.88
N ARG A 242 -3.86 -20.45 5.02
CA ARG A 242 -4.30 -21.72 5.65
C ARG A 242 -5.72 -22.08 5.17
N ILE A 243 -5.89 -22.18 3.85
CA ILE A 243 -7.22 -22.30 3.24
C ILE A 243 -7.97 -23.60 3.58
N ASP A 244 -7.25 -24.70 3.74
CA ASP A 244 -7.87 -25.98 4.07
C ASP A 244 -8.44 -25.99 5.49
N GLU A 245 -7.80 -25.31 6.43
CA GLU A 245 -8.33 -25.10 7.78
C GLU A 245 -9.54 -24.17 7.78
N ALA A 246 -9.51 -23.10 6.96
CA ALA A 246 -10.66 -22.22 6.79
C ALA A 246 -11.88 -22.97 6.23
N LEU A 247 -11.67 -23.87 5.25
CA LEU A 247 -12.72 -24.72 4.69
C LEU A 247 -13.22 -25.76 5.69
N THR A 248 -12.35 -26.27 6.56
CA THR A 248 -12.75 -27.19 7.63
C THR A 248 -13.61 -26.47 8.65
N LEU A 249 -13.19 -25.29 9.10
CA LEU A 249 -13.96 -24.45 10.02
C LEU A 249 -15.34 -24.06 9.45
N PHE A 250 -15.38 -23.77 8.14
CA PHE A 250 -16.66 -23.49 7.45
C PHE A 250 -17.58 -24.71 7.39
N ARG A 251 -17.03 -25.92 7.23
CA ARG A 251 -17.83 -27.17 7.31
C ARG A 251 -18.32 -27.42 8.73
N ASP A 252 -17.47 -27.19 9.73
CA ASP A 252 -17.86 -27.31 11.13
C ASP A 252 -19.00 -26.35 11.50
N MET A 253 -18.96 -25.12 11.01
CA MET A 253 -20.01 -24.13 11.16
C MET A 253 -21.36 -24.68 10.64
N ILE A 254 -21.36 -25.32 9.45
CA ILE A 254 -22.56 -25.92 8.86
C ILE A 254 -23.02 -27.13 9.67
N ASN A 255 -22.08 -28.01 10.07
CA ASN A 255 -22.40 -29.23 10.85
C ASN A 255 -22.99 -28.86 12.22
N LYS A 256 -22.57 -27.75 12.81
CA LYS A 256 -23.12 -27.22 14.07
C LYS A 256 -24.44 -26.45 13.87
N SER A 257 -25.03 -26.53 12.69
CA SER A 257 -26.31 -25.85 12.32
C SER A 257 -26.26 -24.33 12.44
N ILE A 258 -25.06 -23.74 12.21
CA ILE A 258 -24.86 -22.30 12.11
C ILE A 258 -24.88 -21.94 10.63
N ALA A 259 -25.89 -21.17 10.20
CA ALA A 259 -26.05 -20.82 8.80
C ALA A 259 -24.97 -19.82 8.34
N PRO A 260 -24.13 -20.19 7.33
CA PRO A 260 -23.17 -19.24 6.77
C PRO A 260 -23.89 -18.05 6.13
N ASN A 261 -23.31 -16.88 6.27
CA ASN A 261 -23.82 -15.65 5.67
C ASN A 261 -22.94 -15.19 4.49
N ILE A 262 -23.30 -14.06 3.89
CA ILE A 262 -22.57 -13.46 2.77
C ILE A 262 -21.09 -13.24 3.09
N ILE A 263 -20.73 -12.88 4.34
CA ILE A 263 -19.35 -12.64 4.76
C ILE A 263 -18.56 -13.95 4.78
N SER A 264 -19.14 -15.04 5.31
CA SER A 264 -18.52 -16.37 5.35
C SER A 264 -18.10 -16.85 3.96
N TYR A 265 -19.04 -16.79 2.99
CA TYR A 265 -18.77 -17.20 1.61
C TYR A 265 -17.74 -16.28 0.94
N THR A 266 -17.91 -14.96 1.11
CA THR A 266 -17.04 -13.99 0.44
C THR A 266 -15.60 -14.07 0.92
N SER A 267 -15.36 -14.24 2.23
CA SER A 267 -14.02 -14.43 2.79
C SER A 267 -13.33 -15.66 2.25
N LEU A 268 -14.04 -16.78 2.13
CA LEU A 268 -13.50 -18.01 1.54
C LEU A 268 -13.24 -17.88 0.04
N ILE A 269 -14.17 -17.30 -0.72
CA ILE A 269 -13.99 -17.04 -2.15
C ILE A 269 -12.76 -16.17 -2.37
N TYR A 270 -12.62 -15.08 -1.60
CA TYR A 270 -11.45 -14.22 -1.65
C TYR A 270 -10.15 -14.96 -1.33
N GLY A 271 -10.16 -15.80 -0.28
CA GLY A 271 -9.01 -16.62 0.10
C GLY A 271 -8.60 -17.60 -1.00
N LEU A 272 -9.56 -18.33 -1.59
CA LEU A 272 -9.36 -19.24 -2.71
C LEU A 272 -8.81 -18.52 -3.95
N CYS A 273 -9.36 -17.35 -4.27
CA CYS A 273 -8.91 -16.51 -5.37
C CYS A 273 -7.44 -16.07 -5.18
N ASN A 274 -7.07 -15.64 -3.98
CA ASN A 274 -5.70 -15.22 -3.68
C ASN A 274 -4.68 -16.37 -3.74
N MET A 275 -5.14 -17.61 -3.53
CA MET A 275 -4.32 -18.83 -3.68
C MET A 275 -4.30 -19.37 -5.11
N GLY A 276 -4.99 -18.73 -6.05
CA GLY A 276 -5.11 -19.21 -7.43
C GLY A 276 -5.99 -20.47 -7.59
N LEU A 277 -6.75 -20.84 -6.58
CA LEU A 277 -7.62 -22.03 -6.59
C LEU A 277 -8.98 -21.71 -7.24
N TRP A 278 -8.91 -21.29 -8.49
CA TRP A 278 -10.03 -20.77 -9.29
C TRP A 278 -11.25 -21.70 -9.31
N THR A 279 -11.05 -22.99 -9.61
CA THR A 279 -12.14 -23.97 -9.72
C THR A 279 -12.90 -24.16 -8.40
N ARG A 280 -12.18 -24.15 -7.27
CA ARG A 280 -12.80 -24.23 -5.94
C ARG A 280 -13.55 -22.94 -5.60
N ALA A 281 -13.02 -21.77 -6.01
CA ALA A 281 -13.69 -20.49 -5.80
C ALA A 281 -15.02 -20.42 -6.55
N LEU A 282 -15.06 -20.85 -7.82
CA LEU A 282 -16.29 -20.91 -8.62
C LEU A 282 -17.30 -21.92 -8.03
N ALA A 283 -16.86 -23.10 -7.62
CA ALA A 283 -17.74 -24.07 -7.00
C ALA A 283 -18.39 -23.53 -5.72
N LEU A 284 -17.63 -22.77 -4.93
CA LEU A 284 -18.16 -22.14 -3.72
C LEU A 284 -19.11 -20.97 -4.04
N PHE A 285 -18.84 -20.23 -5.10
CA PHE A 285 -19.71 -19.16 -5.60
C PHE A 285 -21.05 -19.72 -6.09
N GLU A 286 -21.06 -20.81 -6.86
CA GLU A 286 -22.29 -21.49 -7.26
C GLU A 286 -23.06 -22.06 -6.07
N LYS A 287 -22.36 -22.64 -5.08
CA LYS A 287 -22.97 -23.08 -3.83
C LYS A 287 -23.66 -21.93 -3.09
N MET A 288 -23.00 -20.76 -3.02
CA MET A 288 -23.56 -19.54 -2.42
C MET A 288 -24.88 -19.14 -3.09
N LYS A 289 -24.93 -19.14 -4.43
CA LYS A 289 -26.14 -18.83 -5.20
C LYS A 289 -27.25 -19.86 -4.94
N ASN A 290 -26.92 -21.15 -4.96
CA ASN A 290 -27.85 -22.23 -4.72
C ASN A 290 -28.44 -22.23 -3.31
N THR A 291 -27.76 -21.69 -2.32
CA THR A 291 -28.27 -21.47 -0.96
C THR A 291 -29.12 -20.19 -0.83
N GLY A 292 -29.37 -19.47 -1.92
CA GLY A 292 -30.19 -18.25 -1.94
C GLY A 292 -29.47 -17.01 -1.42
N ILE A 293 -28.17 -17.09 -1.12
CA ILE A 293 -27.38 -15.94 -0.66
C ILE A 293 -26.92 -15.14 -1.88
N LYS A 294 -27.40 -13.91 -2.01
CA LYS A 294 -27.04 -13.02 -3.13
C LYS A 294 -25.60 -12.55 -3.00
N PRO A 295 -24.74 -12.78 -4.02
CA PRO A 295 -23.39 -12.24 -4.03
C PRO A 295 -23.41 -10.70 -4.03
N ASN A 296 -22.44 -10.09 -3.35
CA ASN A 296 -22.25 -8.64 -3.34
C ASN A 296 -21.11 -8.21 -4.28
N VAL A 297 -20.92 -6.89 -4.40
CA VAL A 297 -19.85 -6.30 -5.23
C VAL A 297 -18.46 -6.86 -4.86
N PHE A 298 -18.20 -7.05 -3.56
CA PHE A 298 -16.89 -7.58 -3.12
C PHE A 298 -16.66 -9.04 -3.54
N THR A 299 -17.72 -9.88 -3.52
CA THR A 299 -17.67 -11.27 -4.00
C THR A 299 -17.33 -11.31 -5.50
N PHE A 300 -18.04 -10.52 -6.31
CA PHE A 300 -17.77 -10.41 -7.74
C PHE A 300 -16.38 -9.85 -8.03
N ASN A 301 -15.97 -8.78 -7.37
CA ASN A 301 -14.65 -8.19 -7.54
C ASN A 301 -13.53 -9.19 -7.23
N SER A 302 -13.70 -10.01 -6.19
CA SER A 302 -12.72 -11.05 -5.85
C SER A 302 -12.54 -12.06 -6.98
N LEU A 303 -13.65 -12.53 -7.57
CA LEU A 303 -13.63 -13.46 -8.69
C LEU A 303 -13.10 -12.82 -9.98
N ILE A 304 -13.58 -11.62 -10.32
CA ILE A 304 -13.14 -10.88 -11.51
C ILE A 304 -11.62 -10.62 -11.43
N CYS A 305 -11.12 -10.11 -10.30
CA CYS A 305 -9.68 -9.90 -10.12
C CYS A 305 -8.87 -11.20 -10.24
N ALA A 306 -9.39 -12.31 -9.72
CA ALA A 306 -8.71 -13.60 -9.83
C ALA A 306 -8.69 -14.12 -11.27
N ALA A 307 -9.81 -14.00 -12.00
CA ALA A 307 -9.89 -14.33 -13.42
C ALA A 307 -8.90 -13.50 -14.25
N CYS A 308 -8.87 -12.18 -14.03
CA CYS A 308 -7.94 -11.26 -14.69
C CYS A 308 -6.47 -11.61 -14.41
N LYS A 309 -6.12 -11.91 -13.16
CA LYS A 309 -4.75 -12.33 -12.79
C LYS A 309 -4.34 -13.67 -13.40
N SER A 310 -5.30 -14.54 -13.67
CA SER A 310 -5.09 -15.85 -14.28
C SER A 310 -5.14 -15.84 -15.81
N GLY A 311 -5.22 -14.66 -16.44
CA GLY A 311 -5.35 -14.51 -17.89
C GLY A 311 -6.69 -14.98 -18.49
N LYS A 312 -7.72 -15.13 -17.65
CA LYS A 312 -9.04 -15.61 -18.04
C LYS A 312 -10.02 -14.45 -18.26
N TRP A 313 -9.68 -13.60 -19.20
CA TRP A 313 -10.43 -12.37 -19.45
C TRP A 313 -11.87 -12.60 -19.89
N GLU A 314 -12.17 -13.67 -20.65
CA GLU A 314 -13.54 -14.03 -21.09
C GLU A 314 -14.42 -14.35 -19.89
N GLU A 315 -13.90 -15.12 -18.94
CA GLU A 315 -14.59 -15.44 -17.69
C GLU A 315 -14.80 -14.18 -16.82
N ALA A 316 -13.83 -13.26 -16.81
CA ALA A 316 -13.95 -11.98 -16.10
C ALA A 316 -15.08 -11.12 -16.69
N VAL A 317 -15.18 -11.02 -18.01
CA VAL A 317 -16.26 -10.28 -18.71
C VAL A 317 -17.62 -10.95 -18.46
N LEU A 318 -17.68 -12.29 -18.46
CA LEU A 318 -18.90 -13.02 -18.13
C LEU A 318 -19.36 -12.75 -16.69
N LEU A 319 -18.41 -12.76 -15.73
CA LEU A 319 -18.71 -12.43 -14.33
C LEU A 319 -19.15 -10.98 -14.17
N PHE A 320 -18.58 -10.06 -14.92
CA PHE A 320 -19.00 -8.66 -14.95
C PHE A 320 -20.45 -8.52 -15.42
N ARG A 321 -20.85 -9.22 -16.48
CA ARG A 321 -22.26 -9.25 -16.93
C ARG A 321 -23.18 -9.87 -15.89
N ASN A 322 -22.81 -11.02 -15.34
CA ASN A 322 -23.59 -11.69 -14.29
C ASN A 322 -23.76 -10.80 -13.05
N MET A 323 -22.77 -9.98 -12.72
CA MET A 323 -22.84 -9.02 -11.63
C MET A 323 -23.97 -8.01 -11.84
N ILE A 324 -24.10 -7.49 -13.06
CA ILE A 324 -25.15 -6.55 -13.44
C ILE A 324 -26.53 -7.24 -13.39
N ASP A 325 -26.63 -8.46 -13.94
CA ASP A 325 -27.87 -9.25 -13.96
C ASP A 325 -28.36 -9.60 -12.55
N CYS A 326 -27.44 -9.79 -11.60
CA CYS A 326 -27.76 -9.99 -10.19
C CYS A 326 -28.16 -8.71 -9.43
N GLY A 327 -28.12 -7.55 -10.08
CA GLY A 327 -28.41 -6.24 -9.48
C GLY A 327 -27.29 -5.71 -8.58
N ALA A 328 -26.08 -6.26 -8.69
CA ALA A 328 -24.90 -5.70 -8.04
C ALA A 328 -24.25 -4.67 -8.98
N PHE A 329 -24.16 -3.42 -8.53
CA PHE A 329 -23.61 -2.33 -9.35
C PHE A 329 -22.10 -2.37 -9.38
N PRO A 330 -21.46 -2.47 -10.57
CA PRO A 330 -20.01 -2.41 -10.71
C PRO A 330 -19.45 -1.09 -10.15
N ASP A 331 -18.41 -1.20 -9.34
CA ASP A 331 -17.68 -0.07 -8.81
C ASP A 331 -16.38 0.20 -9.62
N ILE A 332 -15.62 1.20 -9.21
CA ILE A 332 -14.37 1.58 -9.87
C ILE A 332 -13.35 0.41 -9.88
N VAL A 333 -13.37 -0.45 -8.86
CA VAL A 333 -12.46 -1.61 -8.77
C VAL A 333 -12.84 -2.66 -9.82
N THR A 334 -14.15 -2.91 -9.98
CA THR A 334 -14.69 -3.83 -11.01
C THR A 334 -14.26 -3.40 -12.40
N PHE A 335 -14.57 -2.14 -12.76
CA PHE A 335 -14.25 -1.59 -14.08
C PHE A 335 -12.74 -1.61 -14.34
N THR A 336 -11.94 -1.14 -13.38
CA THR A 336 -10.48 -1.07 -13.56
C THR A 336 -9.86 -2.46 -13.71
N SER A 337 -10.36 -3.47 -13.00
CA SER A 337 -9.86 -4.85 -13.12
C SER A 337 -10.14 -5.47 -14.48
N VAL A 338 -11.36 -5.29 -15.01
CA VAL A 338 -11.73 -5.80 -16.34
C VAL A 338 -10.99 -5.03 -17.44
N LEU A 339 -10.86 -3.70 -17.30
CA LEU A 339 -10.09 -2.87 -18.21
C LEU A 339 -8.63 -3.30 -18.30
N ASP A 340 -7.97 -3.52 -17.13
CA ASP A 340 -6.58 -3.97 -17.08
C ASP A 340 -6.40 -5.34 -17.77
N ALA A 341 -7.36 -6.25 -17.60
CA ALA A 341 -7.34 -7.54 -18.27
C ALA A 341 -7.52 -7.41 -19.79
N LEU A 342 -8.48 -6.63 -20.26
CA LEU A 342 -8.69 -6.35 -21.69
C LEU A 342 -7.46 -5.68 -22.31
N CYS A 343 -6.85 -4.75 -21.57
CA CYS A 343 -5.64 -4.05 -21.99
C CYS A 343 -4.44 -5.02 -22.16
N LYS A 344 -4.26 -5.94 -21.23
CA LYS A 344 -3.19 -6.95 -21.29
C LYS A 344 -3.35 -7.91 -22.47
N GLU A 345 -4.57 -8.23 -22.82
CA GLU A 345 -4.92 -9.08 -23.97
C GLU A 345 -4.95 -8.31 -25.32
N GLY A 346 -4.63 -7.02 -25.30
CA GLY A 346 -4.66 -6.18 -26.51
C GLY A 346 -6.05 -5.86 -27.05
N LYS A 347 -7.11 -6.09 -26.26
CA LYS A 347 -8.51 -5.82 -26.61
C LYS A 347 -8.88 -4.35 -26.40
N THR A 348 -8.13 -3.46 -27.07
CA THR A 348 -8.24 -2.00 -26.85
C THR A 348 -9.61 -1.42 -27.19
N ALA A 349 -10.26 -1.93 -28.25
CA ALA A 349 -11.60 -1.47 -28.64
C ALA A 349 -12.65 -1.80 -27.57
N GLU A 350 -12.60 -3.01 -27.01
CA GLU A 350 -13.50 -3.43 -25.94
C GLU A 350 -13.24 -2.65 -24.63
N ALA A 351 -11.95 -2.36 -24.36
CA ALA A 351 -11.56 -1.54 -23.22
C ALA A 351 -12.08 -0.09 -23.34
N LEU A 352 -12.02 0.52 -24.51
CA LEU A 352 -12.57 1.86 -24.74
C LEU A 352 -14.09 1.88 -24.57
N ASN A 353 -14.81 0.91 -25.12
CA ASN A 353 -16.26 0.78 -24.93
C ASN A 353 -16.63 0.63 -23.44
N LEU A 354 -15.84 -0.12 -22.68
CA LEU A 354 -16.07 -0.30 -21.25
C LEU A 354 -15.87 0.99 -20.45
N VAL A 355 -14.94 1.85 -20.89
CA VAL A 355 -14.78 3.19 -20.28
C VAL A 355 -15.98 4.08 -20.55
N GLU A 356 -16.55 4.03 -21.77
CA GLU A 356 -17.77 4.78 -22.07
C GLU A 356 -18.94 4.28 -21.22
N GLU A 357 -19.07 2.96 -21.04
CA GLU A 357 -20.06 2.37 -20.13
C GLU A 357 -19.87 2.84 -18.69
N MET A 358 -18.61 2.94 -18.23
CA MET A 358 -18.25 3.46 -16.91
C MET A 358 -18.78 4.90 -16.71
N PHE A 359 -18.61 5.77 -17.72
CA PHE A 359 -19.14 7.15 -17.68
C PHE A 359 -20.68 7.17 -17.68
N LEU A 360 -21.32 6.37 -18.53
CA LEU A 360 -22.79 6.28 -18.59
C LEU A 360 -23.40 5.85 -17.25
N ARG A 361 -22.69 5.04 -16.47
CA ARG A 361 -23.11 4.61 -15.13
C ARG A 361 -22.73 5.58 -14.02
N GLY A 362 -22.11 6.72 -14.33
CA GLY A 362 -21.69 7.72 -13.36
C GLY A 362 -20.46 7.33 -12.52
N VAL A 363 -19.76 6.27 -12.90
CA VAL A 363 -18.51 5.87 -12.23
C VAL A 363 -17.35 6.62 -12.86
N LYS A 364 -16.73 7.53 -12.11
CA LYS A 364 -15.62 8.35 -12.62
C LYS A 364 -14.32 7.52 -12.71
N PRO A 365 -13.64 7.50 -13.88
CA PRO A 365 -12.31 6.89 -13.99
C PRO A 365 -11.31 7.51 -13.01
N ASN A 366 -10.34 6.74 -12.60
CA ASN A 366 -9.24 7.21 -11.76
C ASN A 366 -7.89 7.12 -12.51
N VAL A 367 -6.81 7.52 -11.83
CA VAL A 367 -5.44 7.47 -12.36
C VAL A 367 -5.08 6.07 -12.88
N VAL A 368 -5.51 5.00 -12.18
CA VAL A 368 -5.20 3.62 -12.58
C VAL A 368 -5.91 3.25 -13.87
N THR A 369 -7.21 3.62 -14.00
CA THR A 369 -8.01 3.40 -15.21
C THR A 369 -7.35 4.03 -16.44
N TYR A 370 -7.00 5.32 -16.34
CA TYR A 370 -6.34 6.03 -17.44
C TYR A 370 -4.95 5.47 -17.75
N SER A 371 -4.14 5.18 -16.72
CA SER A 371 -2.79 4.64 -16.92
C SER A 371 -2.79 3.28 -17.62
N SER A 372 -3.70 2.37 -17.24
CA SER A 372 -3.83 1.06 -17.89
C SER A 372 -4.23 1.18 -19.36
N LEU A 373 -5.19 2.07 -19.67
CA LEU A 373 -5.61 2.32 -21.06
C LEU A 373 -4.52 2.95 -21.91
N ILE A 374 -3.90 4.02 -21.40
CA ILE A 374 -2.80 4.71 -22.10
C ILE A 374 -1.67 3.72 -22.37
N ASN A 375 -1.30 2.90 -21.39
CA ASN A 375 -0.29 1.87 -21.55
C ASN A 375 -0.66 0.85 -22.64
N SER A 376 -1.89 0.36 -22.64
CA SER A 376 -2.39 -0.58 -23.65
C SER A 376 -2.37 0.01 -25.06
N LEU A 377 -2.85 1.24 -25.20
CA LEU A 377 -2.83 1.95 -26.49
C LEU A 377 -1.40 2.20 -26.99
N CYS A 378 -0.47 2.52 -26.07
CA CYS A 378 0.94 2.66 -26.39
C CYS A 378 1.57 1.33 -26.88
N HIS A 379 1.22 0.21 -26.25
CA HIS A 379 1.67 -1.11 -26.69
C HIS A 379 1.08 -1.52 -28.04
N SER A 380 -0.15 -1.10 -28.33
CA SER A 380 -0.85 -1.36 -29.61
C SER A 380 -0.50 -0.35 -30.70
N ALA A 381 0.49 0.51 -30.50
CA ALA A 381 0.90 1.59 -31.41
C ALA A 381 -0.23 2.58 -31.78
N GLN A 382 -1.23 2.74 -30.92
CA GLN A 382 -2.36 3.68 -31.10
C GLN A 382 -2.07 5.01 -30.40
N TRP A 383 -1.00 5.69 -30.80
CA TRP A 383 -0.44 6.87 -30.13
C TRP A 383 -1.39 8.06 -30.07
N LYS A 384 -2.17 8.27 -31.14
CA LYS A 384 -3.14 9.38 -31.22
C LYS A 384 -4.21 9.24 -30.14
N GLU A 385 -4.74 8.04 -29.95
CA GLU A 385 -5.73 7.77 -28.92
C GLU A 385 -5.11 7.81 -27.51
N ALA A 386 -3.88 7.32 -27.35
CA ALA A 386 -3.15 7.41 -26.09
C ALA A 386 -2.94 8.89 -25.65
N THR A 387 -2.50 9.75 -26.59
CA THR A 387 -2.32 11.19 -26.33
C THR A 387 -3.66 11.88 -26.05
N ARG A 388 -4.72 11.50 -26.77
CA ARG A 388 -6.07 12.03 -26.54
C ARG A 388 -6.58 11.68 -25.15
N LEU A 389 -6.42 10.46 -24.71
CA LEU A 389 -6.80 10.03 -23.36
C LEU A 389 -5.94 10.70 -22.28
N PHE A 390 -4.65 10.89 -22.54
CA PHE A 390 -3.79 11.63 -21.61
C PHE A 390 -4.25 13.08 -21.43
N ASN A 391 -4.56 13.77 -22.53
CA ASN A 391 -5.10 15.13 -22.47
C ASN A 391 -6.46 15.16 -21.75
N ARG A 392 -7.36 14.23 -22.06
CA ARG A 392 -8.65 14.11 -21.36
C ARG A 392 -8.47 13.89 -19.86
N MET A 393 -7.51 13.07 -19.44
CA MET A 393 -7.16 12.88 -18.03
C MET A 393 -6.78 14.20 -17.35
N LEU A 394 -6.02 15.06 -18.06
CA LEU A 394 -5.63 16.39 -17.58
C LEU A 394 -6.84 17.35 -17.50
N ASP A 395 -7.70 17.35 -18.53
CA ASP A 395 -8.89 18.20 -18.62
C ASP A 395 -9.91 17.85 -17.51
N GLU A 396 -10.03 16.57 -17.15
CA GLU A 396 -10.87 16.11 -16.04
C GLU A 396 -10.27 16.38 -14.65
N GLY A 397 -9.10 17.02 -14.59
CA GLY A 397 -8.41 17.34 -13.33
C GLY A 397 -7.79 16.14 -12.63
N ILE A 398 -7.67 14.99 -13.30
CA ILE A 398 -7.04 13.79 -12.76
C ILE A 398 -5.54 13.93 -12.94
N ALA A 399 -4.79 14.03 -11.84
CA ALA A 399 -3.34 14.18 -11.89
C ALA A 399 -2.66 12.87 -12.35
N PRO A 400 -1.94 12.87 -13.49
CA PRO A 400 -1.14 11.71 -13.90
C PRO A 400 -0.08 11.40 -12.85
N ASN A 401 0.22 10.12 -12.64
CA ASN A 401 1.31 9.69 -11.79
C ASN A 401 2.61 9.48 -12.63
N VAL A 402 3.71 9.21 -11.96
CA VAL A 402 5.02 8.97 -12.61
C VAL A 402 4.93 7.86 -13.65
N VAL A 403 4.15 6.80 -13.38
CA VAL A 403 3.96 5.69 -14.33
C VAL A 403 3.28 6.15 -15.61
N THR A 404 2.22 6.97 -15.51
CA THR A 404 1.52 7.52 -16.68
C THR A 404 2.44 8.38 -17.54
N PHE A 405 3.19 9.31 -16.90
CA PHE A 405 4.16 10.15 -17.60
C PHE A 405 5.22 9.30 -18.31
N ASN A 406 5.82 8.36 -17.60
CA ASN A 406 6.85 7.48 -18.14
C ASN A 406 6.34 6.65 -19.34
N THR A 407 5.12 6.15 -19.27
CA THR A 407 4.51 5.41 -20.37
C THR A 407 4.36 6.28 -21.61
N VAL A 408 3.87 7.51 -21.47
CA VAL A 408 3.69 8.44 -22.59
C VAL A 408 5.04 8.88 -23.17
N ILE A 409 6.00 9.23 -22.32
CA ILE A 409 7.37 9.59 -22.73
C ILE A 409 8.02 8.42 -23.50
N HIS A 410 7.96 7.20 -22.95
CA HIS A 410 8.52 6.02 -23.60
C HIS A 410 7.87 5.77 -24.96
N ALA A 411 6.56 5.89 -25.04
CA ALA A 411 5.81 5.73 -26.26
C ALA A 411 6.21 6.75 -27.34
N LEU A 412 6.28 8.03 -26.97
CA LEU A 412 6.69 9.12 -27.86
C LEU A 412 8.14 8.93 -28.36
N CYS A 413 9.05 8.54 -27.46
CA CYS A 413 10.43 8.23 -27.81
C CYS A 413 10.54 7.06 -28.78
N LYS A 414 9.74 6.01 -28.60
CA LYS A 414 9.68 4.86 -29.50
C LYS A 414 9.21 5.24 -30.90
N GLU A 415 8.32 6.20 -31.01
CA GLU A 415 7.81 6.76 -32.27
C GLU A 415 8.68 7.89 -32.86
N ARG A 416 9.84 8.15 -32.29
CA ARG A 416 10.76 9.24 -32.70
C ARG A 416 10.16 10.66 -32.57
N ARG A 417 9.15 10.86 -31.71
CA ARG A 417 8.50 12.15 -31.42
C ARG A 417 9.15 12.78 -30.19
N THR A 418 10.45 13.02 -30.27
CA THR A 418 11.28 13.44 -29.13
C THR A 418 10.93 14.82 -28.59
N GLU A 419 10.51 15.77 -29.45
CA GLU A 419 10.09 17.11 -29.03
C GLU A 419 8.84 17.07 -28.14
N GLU A 420 7.87 16.24 -28.50
CA GLU A 420 6.68 16.05 -27.67
C GLU A 420 7.02 15.30 -26.36
N ALA A 421 7.96 14.36 -26.40
CA ALA A 421 8.42 13.70 -25.18
C ALA A 421 9.08 14.69 -24.21
N LEU A 422 9.86 15.66 -24.70
CA LEU A 422 10.43 16.74 -23.90
C LEU A 422 9.36 17.67 -23.33
N SER A 423 8.32 18.01 -24.10
CA SER A 423 7.20 18.81 -23.62
C SER A 423 6.44 18.11 -22.46
N VAL A 424 6.27 16.78 -22.55
CA VAL A 424 5.67 15.98 -21.49
C VAL A 424 6.58 15.90 -20.26
N LEU A 425 7.91 15.83 -20.46
CA LEU A 425 8.89 15.88 -19.39
C LEU A 425 8.84 17.23 -18.65
N GLU A 426 8.74 18.35 -19.38
CA GLU A 426 8.62 19.67 -18.80
C GLU A 426 7.35 19.78 -17.93
N LEU A 427 6.21 19.26 -18.43
CA LEU A 427 4.96 19.21 -17.67
C LEU A 427 5.10 18.36 -16.38
N MET A 428 5.83 17.23 -16.45
CA MET A 428 6.14 16.39 -15.29
C MET A 428 6.97 17.15 -14.24
N SER A 429 7.98 17.90 -14.70
CA SER A 429 8.86 18.70 -13.86
C SER A 429 8.13 19.89 -13.21
N GLN A 430 7.29 20.61 -13.96
CA GLN A 430 6.45 21.70 -13.45
C GLN A 430 5.50 21.25 -12.33
N ARG A 431 5.11 19.98 -12.32
CA ARG A 431 4.29 19.38 -11.25
C ARG A 431 5.12 18.88 -10.05
N GLY A 432 6.42 19.15 -10.04
CA GLY A 432 7.32 18.78 -8.94
C GLY A 432 7.58 17.28 -8.82
N MET A 433 7.35 16.51 -9.87
CA MET A 433 7.62 15.07 -9.87
C MET A 433 9.11 14.82 -10.10
N ARG A 434 9.68 13.89 -9.33
CA ARG A 434 11.08 13.48 -9.53
C ARG A 434 11.18 12.53 -10.70
N LEU A 435 12.17 12.78 -11.57
CA LEU A 435 12.50 11.88 -12.66
C LEU A 435 13.17 10.62 -12.09
N ASP A 436 12.74 9.47 -12.58
CA ASP A 436 13.32 8.18 -12.21
C ASP A 436 14.22 7.62 -13.33
N ILE A 437 14.87 6.51 -13.04
CA ILE A 437 15.76 5.84 -13.99
C ILE A 437 15.02 5.45 -15.30
N PHE A 438 13.74 5.14 -15.21
CA PHE A 438 12.94 4.74 -16.37
C PHE A 438 12.66 5.94 -17.29
N THR A 439 12.38 7.12 -16.72
CA THR A 439 12.20 8.38 -17.45
C THR A 439 13.46 8.72 -18.26
N TYR A 440 14.62 8.76 -17.59
CA TYR A 440 15.90 9.06 -18.24
C TYR A 440 16.23 8.02 -19.32
N ASN A 441 16.08 6.74 -19.05
CA ASN A 441 16.34 5.69 -20.03
C ASN A 441 15.47 5.83 -21.28
N SER A 442 14.19 6.14 -21.12
CA SER A 442 13.28 6.33 -22.25
C SER A 442 13.67 7.52 -23.11
N LEU A 443 14.04 8.64 -22.49
CA LEU A 443 14.48 9.84 -23.19
C LEU A 443 15.81 9.63 -23.89
N ILE A 444 16.83 9.10 -23.20
CA ILE A 444 18.13 8.78 -23.79
C ILE A 444 17.97 7.84 -24.99
N TYR A 445 17.15 6.80 -24.84
CA TYR A 445 16.82 5.88 -25.95
C TYR A 445 16.18 6.63 -27.13
N GLY A 446 15.20 7.50 -26.87
CA GLY A 446 14.55 8.29 -27.91
C GLY A 446 15.51 9.22 -28.64
N MET A 447 16.35 9.97 -27.90
CA MET A 447 17.37 10.88 -28.46
C MET A 447 18.42 10.11 -29.27
N CYS A 448 18.86 8.96 -28.80
CA CYS A 448 19.78 8.09 -29.53
C CYS A 448 19.18 7.63 -30.86
N ARG A 449 17.90 7.30 -30.91
CA ARG A 449 17.23 6.86 -32.14
C ARG A 449 16.94 7.97 -33.15
N THR A 450 17.00 9.23 -32.73
CA THR A 450 16.80 10.42 -33.58
C THR A 450 18.08 11.18 -33.86
N ASP A 451 19.23 10.53 -33.61
CA ASP A 451 20.57 11.09 -33.83
C ASP A 451 20.87 12.39 -33.07
N GLN A 452 20.14 12.60 -31.95
CA GLN A 452 20.32 13.77 -31.05
C GLN A 452 21.31 13.44 -29.92
N TRP A 453 22.55 13.11 -30.29
CA TRP A 453 23.59 12.62 -29.38
C TRP A 453 23.97 13.61 -28.27
N ALA A 454 24.04 14.91 -28.62
CA ALA A 454 24.36 15.96 -27.66
C ALA A 454 23.31 16.06 -26.55
N GLU A 455 22.04 15.89 -26.90
CA GLU A 455 20.95 15.90 -25.93
C GLU A 455 20.91 14.62 -25.10
N ALA A 456 21.20 13.48 -25.71
CA ALA A 456 21.32 12.20 -24.99
C ALA A 456 22.43 12.23 -23.92
N THR A 457 23.60 12.81 -24.27
CA THR A 457 24.71 12.96 -23.30
C THR A 457 24.37 14.00 -22.22
N ARG A 458 23.69 15.08 -22.56
CA ARG A 458 23.21 16.08 -21.58
C ARG A 458 22.25 15.45 -20.56
N LEU A 459 21.28 14.65 -21.03
CA LEU A 459 20.35 13.94 -20.17
C LEU A 459 21.04 12.92 -19.26
N PHE A 460 22.10 12.27 -19.76
CA PHE A 460 22.91 11.36 -18.95
C PHE A 460 23.64 12.11 -17.82
N ASP A 461 24.27 13.25 -18.14
CA ASP A 461 24.94 14.08 -17.14
C ASP A 461 23.96 14.62 -16.11
N GLU A 462 22.77 15.07 -16.55
CA GLU A 462 21.69 15.53 -15.67
C GLU A 462 21.22 14.41 -14.73
N MET A 463 21.02 13.19 -15.24
CA MET A 463 20.66 12.01 -14.46
C MET A 463 21.63 11.78 -13.30
N VAL A 464 22.93 11.90 -13.58
CA VAL A 464 24.00 11.71 -12.58
C VAL A 464 23.99 12.85 -11.55
N VAL A 465 23.84 14.10 -11.99
CA VAL A 465 23.78 15.28 -11.11
C VAL A 465 22.57 15.21 -10.17
N GLN A 466 21.42 14.71 -10.65
CA GLN A 466 20.21 14.52 -9.84
C GLN A 466 20.32 13.32 -8.88
N GLY A 467 21.42 12.59 -8.87
CA GLY A 467 21.64 11.44 -8.00
C GLY A 467 20.91 10.16 -8.46
N VAL A 468 20.38 10.13 -9.68
CA VAL A 468 19.80 8.93 -10.28
C VAL A 468 20.92 8.13 -10.93
N LEU A 469 21.29 7.01 -10.33
CA LEU A 469 22.42 6.19 -10.82
C LEU A 469 22.08 5.51 -12.16
N PRO A 470 22.85 5.74 -13.24
CA PRO A 470 22.66 5.07 -14.51
C PRO A 470 22.84 3.55 -14.40
N GLY A 471 21.89 2.80 -14.94
CA GLY A 471 21.98 1.35 -15.01
C GLY A 471 22.79 0.85 -16.22
N ILE A 472 22.93 -0.48 -16.31
CA ILE A 472 23.59 -1.14 -17.45
C ILE A 472 22.87 -0.78 -18.76
N ILE A 473 21.54 -0.78 -18.76
CA ILE A 473 20.71 -0.48 -19.94
C ILE A 473 20.99 0.95 -20.44
N THR A 474 21.04 1.95 -19.55
CA THR A 474 21.34 3.35 -19.88
C THR A 474 22.66 3.46 -20.63
N LEU A 475 23.70 2.82 -20.09
CA LEU A 475 25.04 2.87 -20.65
C LEU A 475 25.15 2.15 -21.99
N LEU A 476 24.60 0.94 -22.09
CA LEU A 476 24.62 0.18 -23.33
C LEU A 476 23.91 0.93 -24.46
N THR A 477 22.72 1.50 -24.18
CA THR A 477 21.97 2.29 -25.16
C THR A 477 22.76 3.50 -25.62
N LEU A 478 23.35 4.24 -24.70
CA LEU A 478 24.08 5.47 -25.03
C LEU A 478 25.40 5.16 -25.76
N LEU A 479 26.14 4.16 -25.29
CA LEU A 479 27.43 3.78 -25.90
C LEU A 479 27.23 3.20 -27.31
N ASP A 480 26.27 2.29 -27.48
CA ASP A 480 25.95 1.73 -28.78
C ASP A 480 25.59 2.83 -29.80
N ALA A 481 24.73 3.74 -29.38
CA ALA A 481 24.34 4.87 -30.20
C ALA A 481 25.51 5.82 -30.55
N LEU A 482 26.36 6.18 -29.56
CA LEU A 482 27.55 7.02 -29.80
C LEU A 482 28.56 6.36 -30.70
N PHE A 483 28.72 5.04 -30.63
CA PHE A 483 29.59 4.29 -31.53
C PHE A 483 29.03 4.24 -32.96
N GLN A 484 27.73 3.99 -33.13
CA GLN A 484 27.06 4.04 -34.44
C GLN A 484 27.13 5.44 -35.04
N GLY A 485 26.96 6.49 -34.21
CA GLY A 485 27.09 7.89 -34.62
C GLY A 485 28.52 8.37 -34.90
N GLY A 486 29.53 7.51 -34.71
CA GLY A 486 30.92 7.87 -34.97
C GLY A 486 31.58 8.79 -33.94
N MET A 487 31.03 8.86 -32.70
CA MET A 487 31.48 9.75 -31.61
C MET A 487 32.20 9.01 -30.47
N PRO A 488 33.35 8.37 -30.69
CA PRO A 488 34.04 7.58 -29.69
C PRO A 488 34.62 8.43 -28.53
N GLU A 489 34.89 9.69 -28.75
CA GLU A 489 35.42 10.59 -27.71
C GLU A 489 34.32 10.88 -26.66
N GLU A 490 33.07 11.04 -27.11
CA GLU A 490 31.93 11.22 -26.20
C GLU A 490 31.61 9.91 -25.46
N ALA A 491 31.69 8.76 -26.14
CA ALA A 491 31.55 7.46 -25.49
C ALA A 491 32.60 7.27 -24.38
N HIS A 492 33.82 7.72 -24.59
CA HIS A 492 34.89 7.66 -23.58
C HIS A 492 34.57 8.54 -22.36
N LYS A 493 34.08 9.76 -22.58
CA LYS A 493 33.66 10.65 -21.48
C LYS A 493 32.56 10.05 -20.62
N VAL A 494 31.58 9.39 -21.25
CA VAL A 494 30.48 8.69 -20.53
C VAL A 494 31.05 7.60 -19.62
N VAL A 495 32.04 6.84 -20.07
CA VAL A 495 32.67 5.79 -19.27
C VAL A 495 33.55 6.38 -18.16
N GLU A 496 34.33 7.42 -18.45
CA GLU A 496 35.10 8.12 -17.43
C GLU A 496 34.22 8.71 -16.32
N ALA A 497 33.08 9.30 -16.70
CA ALA A 497 32.09 9.79 -15.75
C ALA A 497 31.59 8.66 -14.84
N LYS A 498 31.28 7.50 -15.41
CA LYS A 498 30.85 6.34 -14.62
C LYS A 498 31.91 5.90 -13.60
N VAL A 499 33.18 5.81 -14.01
CA VAL A 499 34.30 5.44 -13.12
C VAL A 499 34.47 6.48 -12.02
N LYS A 500 34.40 7.77 -12.36
CA LYS A 500 34.51 8.89 -11.41
C LYS A 500 33.44 8.84 -10.30
N TYR A 501 32.24 8.42 -10.65
CA TYR A 501 31.13 8.29 -9.67
C TYR A 501 31.10 6.94 -8.95
N GLY A 502 32.15 6.13 -9.05
CA GLY A 502 32.30 4.87 -8.30
C GLY A 502 31.37 3.73 -8.76
N MET A 503 30.77 3.86 -9.93
CA MET A 503 29.88 2.83 -10.47
C MET A 503 30.68 1.69 -11.12
N GLU A 504 30.30 0.44 -10.87
CA GLU A 504 30.95 -0.71 -11.49
C GLU A 504 30.70 -0.77 -13.00
N LEU A 505 31.75 -1.00 -13.77
CA LEU A 505 31.66 -1.28 -15.20
C LEU A 505 31.19 -2.72 -15.39
N SER A 506 30.08 -2.92 -16.13
CA SER A 506 29.71 -4.27 -16.50
C SER A 506 30.66 -4.82 -17.57
N LYS A 507 30.86 -6.13 -17.59
CA LYS A 507 31.68 -6.84 -18.57
C LYS A 507 31.27 -6.50 -20.01
N ILE A 508 29.97 -6.45 -20.28
CA ILE A 508 29.41 -6.13 -21.59
C ILE A 508 29.81 -4.72 -22.04
N THR A 509 29.76 -3.76 -21.14
CA THR A 509 30.15 -2.37 -21.42
C THR A 509 31.64 -2.28 -21.80
N CYS A 510 32.49 -3.00 -21.06
CA CYS A 510 33.93 -3.02 -21.31
C CYS A 510 34.25 -3.73 -22.62
N SER A 511 33.65 -4.87 -22.93
CA SER A 511 33.88 -5.58 -24.19
C SER A 511 33.48 -4.73 -25.41
N MET A 512 32.31 -4.09 -25.38
CA MET A 512 31.87 -3.19 -26.46
C MET A 512 32.86 -2.04 -26.71
N LEU A 513 33.38 -1.42 -25.63
CA LEU A 513 34.42 -0.37 -25.75
C LEU A 513 35.70 -0.89 -26.39
N ILE A 514 36.17 -2.03 -25.92
CA ILE A 514 37.40 -2.65 -26.44
C ILE A 514 37.25 -3.00 -27.90
N ASP A 515 36.13 -3.63 -28.29
CA ASP A 515 35.85 -3.99 -29.67
C ASP A 515 35.80 -2.76 -30.60
N ASP A 516 35.13 -1.66 -30.17
CA ASP A 516 35.09 -0.44 -30.98
C ASP A 516 36.47 0.25 -31.08
N TYR A 517 37.22 0.35 -29.98
CA TYR A 517 38.57 0.91 -30.03
C TYR A 517 39.51 0.06 -30.87
N CYS A 518 39.38 -1.27 -30.84
CA CYS A 518 40.10 -2.18 -31.70
C CYS A 518 39.73 -1.96 -33.16
N PHE A 519 38.44 -1.87 -33.49
CA PHE A 519 37.95 -1.63 -34.84
C PHE A 519 38.46 -0.30 -35.43
N ARG A 520 38.56 0.73 -34.62
CA ARG A 520 39.07 2.08 -35.02
C ARG A 520 40.58 2.24 -34.91
N GLY A 521 41.30 1.19 -34.55
CA GLY A 521 42.76 1.24 -34.41
C GLY A 521 43.30 2.03 -33.22
N LYS A 522 42.41 2.41 -32.24
CA LYS A 522 42.79 3.14 -31.01
C LYS A 522 43.17 2.19 -29.87
N MET A 523 44.12 1.31 -30.12
CA MET A 523 44.52 0.19 -29.26
C MET A 523 45.01 0.60 -27.89
N ASP A 524 45.67 1.76 -27.77
CA ASP A 524 46.13 2.28 -26.47
C ASP A 524 44.98 2.65 -25.53
N LYS A 525 43.84 3.10 -26.10
CA LYS A 525 42.61 3.34 -25.31
C LYS A 525 41.93 2.02 -24.91
N ALA A 526 41.91 1.04 -25.81
CA ALA A 526 41.40 -0.29 -25.48
C ALA A 526 42.20 -0.94 -24.34
N LYS A 527 43.52 -0.78 -24.34
CA LYS A 527 44.39 -1.28 -23.26
C LYS A 527 44.05 -0.63 -21.92
N LYS A 528 43.87 0.69 -21.86
CA LYS A 528 43.46 1.38 -20.60
C LYS A 528 42.14 0.84 -20.04
N VAL A 529 41.17 0.45 -20.88
CA VAL A 529 39.91 -0.16 -20.43
C VAL A 529 40.17 -1.52 -19.78
N ILE A 530 41.06 -2.33 -20.39
CA ILE A 530 41.45 -3.62 -19.81
C ILE A 530 42.17 -3.43 -18.47
N ASP A 531 43.09 -2.50 -18.38
CA ASP A 531 43.79 -2.19 -17.12
C ASP A 531 42.82 -1.81 -15.98
N LEU A 532 41.75 -1.05 -16.31
CA LEU A 532 40.69 -0.70 -15.35
C LEU A 532 39.84 -1.93 -14.92
N MET A 533 39.68 -2.93 -15.82
CA MET A 533 38.97 -4.18 -15.49
C MET A 533 39.80 -5.06 -14.54
N VAL A 534 41.11 -5.13 -14.76
CA VAL A 534 42.06 -5.93 -13.97
C VAL A 534 42.15 -5.44 -12.53
N ILE A 535 42.21 -4.12 -12.33
CA ILE A 535 42.29 -3.52 -10.99
C ILE A 535 41.10 -3.88 -10.09
N LYS A 536 39.95 -4.25 -10.68
CA LYS A 536 38.69 -4.51 -9.96
C LYS A 536 38.31 -5.98 -9.79
N ASP A 537 39.22 -6.92 -10.02
CA ASP A 537 39.02 -8.36 -9.75
C ASP A 537 37.81 -9.02 -10.48
N ASN A 538 37.42 -8.52 -11.64
CA ASN A 538 36.29 -9.03 -12.44
C ASN A 538 36.73 -10.09 -13.46
N ALA A 539 37.15 -11.24 -12.98
CA ALA A 539 38.01 -12.21 -13.66
C ALA A 539 37.48 -13.09 -14.83
N PRO A 540 36.19 -13.46 -15.04
CA PRO A 540 35.96 -14.57 -15.99
C PRO A 540 35.97 -14.19 -17.49
N ASP A 541 35.83 -12.92 -17.90
CA ASP A 541 35.77 -12.52 -19.34
C ASP A 541 36.91 -11.63 -19.82
N ILE A 542 37.88 -11.37 -18.96
CA ILE A 542 39.08 -10.60 -19.34
C ILE A 542 39.84 -11.27 -20.49
N ALA A 543 39.84 -12.60 -20.56
CA ALA A 543 40.46 -13.37 -21.63
C ALA A 543 39.91 -13.02 -23.01
N SER A 544 38.59 -12.84 -23.18
CA SER A 544 37.97 -12.45 -24.44
C SER A 544 38.40 -11.04 -24.86
N CYS A 545 38.49 -10.12 -23.95
CA CYS A 545 38.91 -8.74 -24.15
C CYS A 545 40.39 -8.65 -24.59
N TYR A 546 41.26 -9.37 -23.93
CA TYR A 546 42.66 -9.49 -24.33
C TYR A 546 42.78 -10.12 -25.70
N LYS A 547 41.99 -11.17 -26.02
CA LYS A 547 42.01 -11.83 -27.35
C LYS A 547 41.62 -10.84 -28.47
N ALA A 548 40.57 -10.02 -28.25
CA ALA A 548 40.15 -9.01 -29.21
C ALA A 548 41.28 -7.98 -29.45
N LEU A 549 41.94 -7.52 -28.41
CA LEU A 549 43.03 -6.55 -28.52
C LEU A 549 44.30 -7.16 -29.16
N VAL A 550 44.67 -8.39 -28.81
CA VAL A 550 45.78 -9.12 -29.43
C VAL A 550 45.55 -9.29 -30.94
N ASN A 551 44.33 -9.72 -31.34
CA ASN A 551 43.98 -9.86 -32.75
C ASN A 551 44.05 -8.52 -33.49
N SER A 552 43.64 -7.43 -32.87
CA SER A 552 43.71 -6.10 -33.43
C SER A 552 45.16 -5.61 -33.63
N TYR A 553 46.05 -5.83 -32.65
CA TYR A 553 47.48 -5.57 -32.81
C TYR A 553 48.11 -6.41 -33.92
N MET A 554 47.66 -7.67 -34.06
CA MET A 554 48.11 -8.56 -35.12
C MET A 554 47.71 -8.06 -36.50
N GLN A 555 46.46 -7.64 -36.68
CA GLN A 555 45.96 -7.08 -37.95
C GLN A 555 46.70 -5.78 -38.32
N ALA A 556 47.04 -4.96 -37.33
CA ALA A 556 47.81 -3.74 -37.51
C ALA A 556 49.32 -3.97 -37.71
N LYS A 557 49.79 -5.23 -37.78
CA LYS A 557 51.20 -5.61 -37.91
C LYS A 557 52.12 -5.12 -36.76
N ARG A 558 51.53 -4.79 -35.60
CA ARG A 558 52.27 -4.35 -34.37
C ARG A 558 52.61 -5.56 -33.50
N ILE A 559 53.38 -6.53 -34.06
CA ILE A 559 53.65 -7.85 -33.47
C ILE A 559 54.34 -7.77 -32.10
N GLY A 560 55.25 -6.79 -31.92
CA GLY A 560 55.96 -6.62 -30.65
C GLY A 560 55.07 -6.25 -29.48
N GLU A 561 54.03 -5.48 -29.73
CA GLU A 561 53.05 -5.08 -28.71
C GLU A 561 52.02 -6.21 -28.41
N ALA A 562 51.63 -6.95 -29.45
CA ALA A 562 50.80 -8.15 -29.27
C ALA A 562 51.52 -9.18 -28.38
N LEU A 563 52.83 -9.38 -28.55
CA LEU A 563 53.62 -10.29 -27.72
C LEU A 563 53.70 -9.82 -26.28
N ARG A 564 53.94 -8.52 -26.03
CA ARG A 564 53.95 -7.95 -24.66
C ARG A 564 52.62 -8.11 -23.98
N LEU A 565 51.52 -7.93 -24.70
CA LEU A 565 50.16 -8.10 -24.17
C LEU A 565 49.88 -9.53 -23.74
N VAL A 566 50.38 -10.53 -24.50
CA VAL A 566 50.27 -11.93 -24.15
C VAL A 566 51.13 -12.30 -22.94
N GLU A 567 52.32 -11.71 -22.82
CA GLU A 567 53.19 -11.88 -21.65
C GLU A 567 52.45 -11.32 -20.41
N GLU A 568 51.84 -10.15 -20.52
CA GLU A 568 51.01 -9.56 -19.44
C GLU A 568 49.79 -10.41 -19.07
N MET A 569 49.10 -11.01 -20.04
CA MET A 569 48.02 -11.98 -19.80
C MET A 569 48.48 -13.17 -18.96
N ILE A 570 49.65 -13.69 -19.24
CA ILE A 570 50.23 -14.85 -18.55
C ILE A 570 50.61 -14.45 -17.10
N GLU A 571 51.24 -13.28 -16.90
CA GLU A 571 51.61 -12.75 -15.61
C GLU A 571 50.39 -12.53 -14.70
N GLN A 572 49.26 -12.12 -15.26
CA GLN A 572 48.01 -11.90 -14.54
C GLN A 572 47.14 -13.16 -14.35
N GLY A 573 47.66 -14.35 -14.77
CA GLY A 573 46.95 -15.62 -14.62
C GLY A 573 45.75 -15.79 -15.56
N VAL A 574 45.61 -14.93 -16.57
CA VAL A 574 44.57 -15.03 -17.59
C VAL A 574 45.01 -16.04 -18.64
N MET A 575 44.29 -17.18 -18.75
CA MET A 575 44.64 -18.21 -19.70
C MET A 575 44.39 -17.75 -21.15
N SER A 576 45.43 -17.70 -21.98
CA SER A 576 45.26 -17.51 -23.40
C SER A 576 44.86 -18.83 -24.06
N ASP A 577 43.94 -18.75 -25.01
CA ASP A 577 43.55 -19.91 -25.80
C ASP A 577 44.73 -20.41 -26.70
N MET A 578 44.80 -21.76 -26.87
CA MET A 578 45.87 -22.38 -27.62
C MET A 578 45.96 -21.94 -29.10
N GLU A 579 44.90 -21.40 -29.66
CA GLU A 579 44.89 -20.85 -31.05
C GLU A 579 45.62 -19.51 -31.11
N THR A 580 45.39 -18.63 -30.12
CA THR A 580 46.09 -17.34 -30.01
C THR A 580 47.61 -17.53 -29.83
N LEU A 581 48.01 -18.51 -28.99
CA LEU A 581 49.40 -18.87 -28.82
C LEU A 581 50.03 -19.52 -30.07
N LYS A 582 49.29 -20.32 -30.84
CA LYS A 582 49.74 -20.89 -32.12
C LYS A 582 49.92 -19.83 -33.18
N ALA A 583 48.98 -18.89 -33.34
CA ALA A 583 49.06 -17.79 -34.27
C ALA A 583 50.29 -16.90 -34.00
N LEU A 584 50.58 -16.60 -32.73
CA LEU A 584 51.76 -15.82 -32.34
C LEU A 584 53.08 -16.57 -32.51
N ARG A 585 53.12 -17.90 -32.27
CA ARG A 585 54.32 -18.72 -32.51
C ARG A 585 54.69 -18.82 -34.00
N GLY A 586 53.71 -18.78 -34.93
CA GLY A 586 53.93 -18.76 -36.37
C GLY A 586 54.55 -17.48 -36.89
N LEU A 587 54.51 -16.38 -36.12
CA LEU A 587 54.95 -15.04 -36.52
C LEU A 587 56.30 -14.61 -35.90
N ARG A 588 56.93 -15.41 -35.05
CA ARG A 588 58.29 -15.12 -34.58
C ARG A 588 59.23 -15.09 -35.80
N PRO A 589 59.96 -13.96 -36.05
CA PRO A 589 60.97 -13.94 -37.09
C PRO A 589 62.01 -15.01 -36.78
N LYS A 590 62.31 -15.88 -37.76
CA LYS A 590 63.41 -16.85 -37.63
C LYS A 590 64.66 -16.06 -37.27
N ARG A 591 65.20 -16.22 -36.06
CA ARG A 591 66.52 -15.76 -35.75
C ARG A 591 67.47 -16.37 -36.73
N HIS A 592 68.03 -15.58 -37.63
CA HIS A 592 69.23 -15.97 -38.42
C HIS A 592 70.33 -16.30 -37.41
N VAL A 593 70.60 -17.54 -37.24
CA VAL A 593 71.82 -18.02 -36.59
C VAL A 593 72.91 -17.66 -37.59
N VAL A 594 73.59 -16.55 -37.30
CA VAL A 594 74.90 -16.26 -37.96
C VAL A 594 75.86 -17.25 -37.34
N SER A 595 76.16 -18.30 -38.12
CA SER A 595 77.31 -19.19 -37.89
C SER A 595 78.56 -18.34 -38.17
N GLY A 596 79.22 -17.88 -37.13
CA GLY A 596 80.59 -17.35 -37.25
C GLY A 596 81.55 -18.49 -37.50
N LYS A 597 82.27 -18.35 -38.60
CA LYS A 597 83.59 -18.91 -38.71
C LYS A 597 84.62 -17.98 -38.18
#